data_144aac28a0d04d2e041a6869c20493b0
#
_entry.id   144aac28a0d04d2e041a6869c20493b0
#
_cell.length_a   1.000
_cell.length_b   1.000
_cell.length_c   1.000
_cell.angle_alpha   90.00
_cell.angle_beta   90.00
_cell.angle_gamma   90.00
#
_symmetry.space_group_name_H-M   'P 1'
#
loop_
_entity.id
_entity.type
_entity.pdbx_description
1 polymer ?
#
loop_
_entity_poly.entity_id
_entity_poly.type
_entity_poly.pdbx_seq_one_letter_code
_entity_poly.pdbx_strand_id
1 'polypeptide(L)'
;SFLIHELVYANITIVMETDRKKITEENLIRCGREEFLEKGYAGANLRDICKRAGVTTGAFYFSFENKEALLGAILDPLIAEYQKMMYEITKREQEHPETAEQNEREIMEYICAHRQECELVLEKCSGSKYESFRDVVFNNMFTAFQGYYEKQLGYVPDKELLRILTSMRLHGLLELIKGD
;
A
#
# COMPACT_ATOMS: atom_id res chain seq x y z
N SER A 1 21.49 5.24 -46.69
CA SER A 1 20.81 6.47 -46.19
C SER A 1 19.33 6.20 -45.82
N PHE A 2 18.58 5.51 -46.67
CA PHE A 2 17.14 5.24 -46.46
C PHE A 2 16.86 4.31 -45.28
N LEU A 3 17.61 3.24 -45.10
CA LEU A 3 17.49 2.27 -43.99
C LEU A 3 17.78 2.88 -42.62
N ILE A 4 18.70 3.83 -42.53
CA ILE A 4 18.99 4.51 -41.26
C ILE A 4 17.82 5.41 -40.85
N HIS A 5 17.18 6.07 -41.84
CA HIS A 5 16.04 6.93 -41.57
C HIS A 5 14.83 6.13 -41.08
N GLU A 6 14.52 4.97 -41.67
CA GLU A 6 13.45 4.08 -41.22
C GLU A 6 13.72 3.52 -39.82
N LEU A 7 14.95 3.10 -39.51
CA LEU A 7 15.32 2.61 -38.19
C LEU A 7 15.19 3.71 -37.10
N VAL A 8 15.56 4.96 -37.43
CA VAL A 8 15.40 6.08 -36.50
C VAL A 8 13.92 6.39 -36.28
N TYR A 9 13.09 6.42 -37.33
CA TYR A 9 11.65 6.63 -37.18
C TYR A 9 10.97 5.51 -36.38
N ALA A 10 11.31 4.24 -36.64
CA ALA A 10 10.80 3.11 -35.89
C ALA A 10 11.16 3.18 -34.41
N ASN A 11 12.41 3.52 -34.07
CA ASN A 11 12.84 3.70 -32.69
C ASN A 11 12.14 4.88 -32.00
N ILE A 12 11.96 6.00 -32.67
CA ILE A 12 11.23 7.17 -32.11
C ILE A 12 9.77 6.79 -31.86
N THR A 13 9.11 6.09 -32.77
CA THR A 13 7.72 5.65 -32.62
C THR A 13 7.56 4.70 -31.44
N ILE A 14 8.46 3.71 -31.27
CA ILE A 14 8.45 2.78 -30.13
C ILE A 14 8.64 3.53 -28.81
N VAL A 15 9.57 4.48 -28.74
CA VAL A 15 9.78 5.29 -27.53
C VAL A 15 8.53 6.12 -27.20
N MET A 16 7.93 6.78 -28.19
CA MET A 16 6.71 7.59 -27.97
C MET A 16 5.51 6.72 -27.55
N GLU A 17 5.35 5.51 -28.07
CA GLU A 17 4.29 4.59 -27.66
C GLU A 17 4.53 4.08 -26.23
N THR A 18 5.76 3.77 -25.88
CA THR A 18 6.14 3.36 -24.52
C THR A 18 5.86 4.47 -23.50
N ASP A 19 6.23 5.71 -23.84
CA ASP A 19 5.97 6.87 -22.98
C ASP A 19 4.46 7.13 -22.83
N ARG A 20 3.67 7.02 -23.89
CA ARG A 20 2.22 7.16 -23.83
C ARG A 20 1.58 6.08 -22.94
N LYS A 21 2.03 4.84 -23.06
CA LYS A 21 1.56 3.74 -22.25
C LYS A 21 1.85 4.02 -20.76
N LYS A 22 3.06 4.43 -20.44
CA LYS A 22 3.48 4.76 -19.07
C LYS A 22 2.64 5.89 -18.47
N ILE A 23 2.43 6.97 -19.21
CA ILE A 23 1.58 8.10 -18.80
C ILE A 23 0.13 7.64 -18.55
N THR A 24 -0.39 6.75 -19.39
CA THR A 24 -1.74 6.20 -19.23
C THR A 24 -1.84 5.35 -17.96
N GLU A 25 -0.88 4.48 -17.69
CA GLU A 25 -0.80 3.66 -16.49
C GLU A 25 -0.73 4.51 -15.22
N GLU A 26 0.14 5.52 -15.19
CA GLU A 26 0.28 6.46 -14.07
C GLU A 26 -1.04 7.21 -13.80
N ASN A 27 -1.72 7.67 -14.83
CA ASN A 27 -3.04 8.31 -14.70
C ASN A 27 -4.12 7.34 -14.18
N LEU A 28 -4.12 6.09 -14.66
CA LEU A 28 -5.05 5.07 -14.18
C LEU A 28 -4.78 4.71 -12.72
N ILE A 29 -3.53 4.59 -12.31
CA ILE A 29 -3.12 4.34 -10.91
C ILE A 29 -3.60 5.49 -10.02
N ARG A 30 -3.36 6.74 -10.41
CA ARG A 30 -3.80 7.92 -9.65
C ARG A 30 -5.32 7.98 -9.53
N CYS A 31 -6.05 7.89 -10.66
CA CYS A 31 -7.52 7.95 -10.66
C CYS A 31 -8.16 6.74 -9.98
N GLY A 32 -7.53 5.56 -10.08
CA GLY A 32 -7.95 4.35 -9.38
C GLY A 32 -7.83 4.52 -7.87
N ARG A 33 -6.71 5.05 -7.38
CA ARG A 33 -6.51 5.34 -5.96
C ARG A 33 -7.57 6.29 -5.43
N GLU A 34 -7.83 7.39 -6.13
CA GLU A 34 -8.87 8.36 -5.76
C GLU A 34 -10.26 7.70 -5.66
N GLU A 35 -10.64 6.90 -6.65
CA GLU A 35 -11.94 6.21 -6.68
C GLU A 35 -12.05 5.15 -5.56
N PHE A 36 -10.96 4.39 -5.30
CA PHE A 36 -10.95 3.40 -4.22
C PHE A 36 -10.99 4.05 -2.84
N LEU A 37 -10.33 5.18 -2.63
CA LEU A 37 -10.41 5.93 -1.37
C LEU A 37 -11.81 6.47 -1.14
N GLU A 38 -12.45 7.01 -2.18
CA GLU A 38 -13.79 7.62 -2.10
C GLU A 38 -14.88 6.58 -1.85
N LYS A 39 -14.88 5.45 -2.61
CA LYS A 39 -15.99 4.49 -2.64
C LYS A 39 -15.67 3.11 -2.03
N GLY A 40 -14.42 2.88 -1.63
CA GLY A 40 -13.90 1.55 -1.32
C GLY A 40 -13.76 0.68 -2.58
N TYR A 41 -12.99 -0.42 -2.47
CA TYR A 41 -12.79 -1.33 -3.60
C TYR A 41 -14.10 -1.93 -4.11
N ALA A 42 -14.97 -2.41 -3.22
CA ALA A 42 -16.23 -3.02 -3.61
C ALA A 42 -17.16 -2.05 -4.37
N GLY A 43 -17.22 -0.77 -3.93
CA GLY A 43 -18.08 0.26 -4.52
C GLY A 43 -17.48 0.97 -5.74
N ALA A 44 -16.18 0.85 -5.97
CA ALA A 44 -15.49 1.53 -7.06
C ALA A 44 -15.87 0.97 -8.44
N ASN A 45 -16.08 1.88 -9.40
CA ASN A 45 -16.50 1.54 -10.74
C ASN A 45 -15.39 1.80 -11.77
N LEU A 46 -15.06 0.76 -12.56
CA LEU A 46 -14.03 0.84 -13.59
C LEU A 46 -14.30 1.93 -14.64
N ARG A 47 -15.56 2.15 -15.00
CA ARG A 47 -15.94 3.19 -15.99
C ARG A 47 -15.66 4.59 -15.44
N ASP A 48 -15.91 4.80 -14.15
CA ASP A 48 -15.64 6.09 -13.50
C ASP A 48 -14.13 6.36 -13.43
N ILE A 49 -13.33 5.34 -13.11
CA ILE A 49 -11.85 5.41 -13.15
C ILE A 49 -11.36 5.79 -14.55
N CYS A 50 -11.84 5.10 -15.60
CA CYS A 50 -11.46 5.39 -16.98
C CYS A 50 -11.85 6.82 -17.39
N LYS A 51 -13.06 7.26 -17.02
CA LYS A 51 -13.54 8.60 -17.30
C LYS A 51 -12.68 9.67 -16.63
N ARG A 52 -12.32 9.50 -15.36
CA ARG A 52 -11.41 10.39 -14.62
C ARG A 52 -10.01 10.42 -15.25
N ALA A 53 -9.51 9.27 -15.68
CA ALA A 53 -8.19 9.15 -16.32
C ALA A 53 -8.16 9.66 -17.77
N GLY A 54 -9.30 10.02 -18.36
CA GLY A 54 -9.40 10.47 -19.74
C GLY A 54 -9.13 9.36 -20.78
N VAL A 55 -9.42 8.09 -20.42
CA VAL A 55 -9.18 6.92 -21.28
C VAL A 55 -10.46 6.13 -21.53
N THR A 56 -10.47 5.34 -22.58
CA THR A 56 -11.57 4.38 -22.84
C THR A 56 -11.39 3.12 -21.98
N THR A 57 -12.48 2.39 -21.72
CA THR A 57 -12.44 1.08 -21.06
C THR A 57 -11.56 0.09 -21.86
N GLY A 58 -11.55 0.17 -23.18
CA GLY A 58 -10.62 -0.62 -24.00
C GLY A 58 -9.16 -0.30 -23.72
N ALA A 59 -8.82 0.98 -23.59
CA ALA A 59 -7.45 1.40 -23.26
C ALA A 59 -7.02 0.93 -21.86
N PHE A 60 -7.95 0.85 -20.90
CA PHE A 60 -7.68 0.27 -19.58
C PHE A 60 -7.15 -1.16 -19.67
N TYR A 61 -7.81 -2.02 -20.48
CA TYR A 61 -7.44 -3.43 -20.59
C TYR A 61 -6.10 -3.69 -21.30
N PHE A 62 -5.49 -2.67 -21.92
CA PHE A 62 -4.10 -2.74 -22.37
C PHE A 62 -3.08 -2.59 -21.23
N SER A 63 -3.46 -1.95 -20.12
CA SER A 63 -2.60 -1.70 -18.97
C SER A 63 -2.89 -2.66 -17.82
N PHE A 64 -4.16 -2.95 -17.55
CA PHE A 64 -4.59 -3.76 -16.40
C PHE A 64 -5.65 -4.78 -16.81
N GLU A 65 -5.47 -6.02 -16.40
CA GLU A 65 -6.40 -7.12 -16.69
C GLU A 65 -7.80 -6.88 -16.09
N ASN A 66 -7.83 -6.32 -14.89
CA ASN A 66 -9.07 -6.07 -14.14
C ASN A 66 -8.87 -5.00 -13.06
N LYS A 67 -9.94 -4.67 -12.32
CA LYS A 67 -9.92 -3.73 -11.20
C LYS A 67 -8.94 -4.13 -10.08
N GLU A 68 -8.79 -5.43 -9.83
CA GLU A 68 -7.88 -5.95 -8.82
C GLU A 68 -6.41 -5.81 -9.23
N ALA A 69 -6.09 -5.98 -10.52
CA ALA A 69 -4.75 -5.72 -11.03
C ALA A 69 -4.35 -4.25 -10.89
N LEU A 70 -5.30 -3.31 -11.10
CA LEU A 70 -5.08 -1.89 -10.84
C LEU A 70 -4.86 -1.62 -9.34
N LEU A 71 -5.66 -2.22 -8.46
CA LEU A 71 -5.46 -2.11 -7.01
C LEU A 71 -4.10 -2.67 -6.60
N GLY A 72 -3.68 -3.78 -7.22
CA GLY A 72 -2.36 -4.37 -7.01
C GLY A 72 -1.22 -3.42 -7.39
N ALA A 73 -1.33 -2.74 -8.51
CA ALA A 73 -0.32 -1.76 -8.92
C ALA A 73 -0.18 -0.58 -7.93
N ILE A 74 -1.24 -0.29 -7.17
CA ILE A 74 -1.22 0.74 -6.10
C ILE A 74 -0.61 0.18 -4.81
N LEU A 75 -1.01 -1.03 -4.40
CA LEU A 75 -0.74 -1.56 -3.05
C LEU A 75 0.45 -2.50 -2.96
N ASP A 76 0.79 -3.27 -4.02
CA ASP A 76 1.88 -4.24 -3.95
C ASP A 76 3.24 -3.60 -3.63
N PRO A 77 3.60 -2.41 -4.18
CA PRO A 77 4.83 -1.72 -3.77
C PRO A 77 4.84 -1.34 -2.29
N LEU A 78 3.73 -0.77 -1.78
CA LEU A 78 3.57 -0.41 -0.38
C LEU A 78 3.74 -1.62 0.54
N ILE A 79 3.04 -2.71 0.23
CA ILE A 79 3.06 -3.93 1.05
C ILE A 79 4.47 -4.56 1.05
N ALA A 80 5.14 -4.61 -0.09
CA ALA A 80 6.50 -5.13 -0.19
C ALA A 80 7.50 -4.31 0.65
N GLU A 81 7.39 -2.98 0.60
CA GLU A 81 8.22 -2.07 1.39
C GLU A 81 7.93 -2.20 2.89
N TYR A 82 6.65 -2.26 3.28
CA TYR A 82 6.25 -2.52 4.66
C TYR A 82 6.81 -3.85 5.17
N GLN A 83 6.70 -4.93 4.41
CA GLN A 83 7.21 -6.25 4.81
C GLN A 83 8.73 -6.23 5.00
N LYS A 84 9.45 -5.58 4.09
CA LYS A 84 10.90 -5.40 4.19
C LYS A 84 11.27 -4.60 5.44
N MET A 85 10.63 -3.47 5.66
CA MET A 85 10.86 -2.61 6.84
C MET A 85 10.60 -3.39 8.13
N MET A 86 9.49 -4.13 8.24
CA MET A 86 9.18 -4.91 9.43
C MET A 86 10.18 -6.04 9.69
N TYR A 87 10.70 -6.67 8.63
CA TYR A 87 11.77 -7.65 8.74
C TYR A 87 13.06 -7.03 9.30
N GLU A 88 13.49 -5.89 8.77
CA GLU A 88 14.70 -5.19 9.22
C GLU A 88 14.56 -4.68 10.67
N ILE A 89 13.39 -4.14 11.03
CA ILE A 89 13.08 -3.70 12.40
C ILE A 89 13.14 -4.89 13.36
N THR A 90 12.49 -6.00 13.04
CA THR A 90 12.48 -7.19 13.90
C THR A 90 13.89 -7.73 14.14
N LYS A 91 14.71 -7.78 13.09
CA LYS A 91 16.11 -8.20 13.20
C LYS A 91 16.92 -7.23 14.09
N ARG A 92 16.76 -5.92 13.87
CA ARG A 92 17.45 -4.87 14.63
C ARG A 92 17.10 -4.92 16.12
N GLU A 93 15.82 -5.12 16.45
CA GLU A 93 15.37 -5.22 17.85
C GLU A 93 15.89 -6.46 18.58
N GLN A 94 16.14 -7.55 17.86
CA GLN A 94 16.76 -8.75 18.45
C GLN A 94 18.23 -8.50 18.80
N GLU A 95 18.97 -7.80 17.94
CA GLU A 95 20.39 -7.51 18.11
C GLU A 95 20.63 -6.27 19.00
N HIS A 96 19.77 -5.26 18.90
CA HIS A 96 19.88 -3.93 19.50
C HIS A 96 18.55 -3.46 20.09
N PRO A 97 18.14 -3.96 21.27
CA PRO A 97 16.87 -3.61 21.89
C PRO A 97 16.69 -2.12 22.21
N GLU A 98 17.79 -1.38 22.32
CA GLU A 98 17.81 0.08 22.56
C GLU A 98 17.30 0.90 21.38
N THR A 99 17.11 0.29 20.20
CA THR A 99 16.66 0.96 18.98
C THR A 99 15.13 1.12 18.87
N ALA A 100 14.37 0.69 19.86
CA ALA A 100 12.90 0.67 19.82
C ALA A 100 12.28 2.04 19.46
N GLU A 101 12.78 3.15 20.04
CA GLU A 101 12.29 4.50 19.72
C GLU A 101 12.59 4.90 18.28
N GLN A 102 13.77 4.55 17.78
CA GLN A 102 14.14 4.80 16.39
C GLN A 102 13.25 4.01 15.42
N ASN A 103 12.98 2.74 15.73
CA ASN A 103 12.12 1.87 14.95
C ASN A 103 10.68 2.40 14.88
N GLU A 104 10.15 2.86 16.01
CA GLU A 104 8.82 3.49 16.07
C GLU A 104 8.75 4.75 15.20
N ARG A 105 9.76 5.58 15.23
CA ARG A 105 9.85 6.77 14.38
C ARG A 105 9.87 6.42 12.89
N GLU A 106 10.65 5.42 12.49
CA GLU A 106 10.73 4.93 11.11
C GLU A 106 9.37 4.45 10.60
N ILE A 107 8.63 3.68 11.42
CA ILE A 107 7.27 3.23 11.11
C ILE A 107 6.33 4.43 10.94
N MET A 108 6.38 5.41 11.85
CA MET A 108 5.50 6.58 11.78
C MET A 108 5.81 7.48 10.58
N GLU A 109 7.08 7.68 10.25
CA GLU A 109 7.50 8.42 9.05
C GLU A 109 7.02 7.73 7.78
N TYR A 110 7.13 6.40 7.71
CA TYR A 110 6.61 5.61 6.60
C TYR A 110 5.10 5.76 6.42
N ILE A 111 4.33 5.64 7.50
CA ILE A 111 2.88 5.80 7.50
C ILE A 111 2.48 7.21 7.06
N CYS A 112 3.17 8.23 7.58
CA CYS A 112 2.92 9.63 7.21
C CYS A 112 3.23 9.90 5.73
N ALA A 113 4.25 9.26 5.17
CA ALA A 113 4.60 9.39 3.76
C ALA A 113 3.60 8.69 2.82
N HIS A 114 2.91 7.64 3.30
CA HIS A 114 2.02 6.79 2.51
C HIS A 114 0.57 6.77 3.03
N ARG A 115 0.09 7.88 3.59
CA ARG A 115 -1.22 7.96 4.27
C ARG A 115 -2.37 7.40 3.44
N GLN A 116 -2.47 7.79 2.16
CA GLN A 116 -3.57 7.38 1.28
C GLN A 116 -3.55 5.87 1.02
N GLU A 117 -2.39 5.31 0.73
CA GLU A 117 -2.23 3.88 0.50
C GLU A 117 -2.45 3.07 1.79
N CYS A 118 -2.02 3.59 2.94
CA CYS A 118 -2.28 2.99 4.24
C CYS A 118 -3.78 3.00 4.58
N GLU A 119 -4.49 4.11 4.37
CA GLU A 119 -5.95 4.17 4.52
C GLU A 119 -6.62 3.15 3.60
N LEU A 120 -6.20 3.12 2.33
CA LEU A 120 -6.77 2.24 1.33
C LEU A 120 -6.63 0.77 1.74
N VAL A 121 -5.43 0.31 2.09
CA VAL A 121 -5.18 -1.11 2.41
C VAL A 121 -5.80 -1.54 3.73
N LEU A 122 -5.90 -0.62 4.71
CA LEU A 122 -6.41 -0.96 6.04
C LEU A 122 -7.94 -0.85 6.16
N GLU A 123 -8.60 -0.02 5.33
CA GLU A 123 -10.04 0.27 5.51
C GLU A 123 -10.90 0.14 4.25
N LYS A 124 -10.33 0.17 3.06
CA LYS A 124 -11.09 0.30 1.83
C LYS A 124 -11.02 -0.92 0.91
N CYS A 125 -10.37 -2.01 1.32
CA CYS A 125 -10.07 -3.16 0.48
C CYS A 125 -11.08 -4.32 0.60
N SER A 126 -12.24 -4.12 1.24
CA SER A 126 -13.27 -5.16 1.35
C SER A 126 -13.69 -5.70 -0.01
N GLY A 127 -13.75 -7.02 -0.16
CA GLY A 127 -14.04 -7.74 -1.40
C GLY A 127 -12.85 -7.89 -2.35
N SER A 128 -11.63 -7.51 -1.96
CA SER A 128 -10.40 -7.74 -2.72
C SER A 128 -9.49 -8.78 -2.06
N LYS A 129 -8.44 -9.21 -2.76
CA LYS A 129 -7.39 -10.07 -2.18
C LYS A 129 -6.64 -9.42 -1.00
N TYR A 130 -6.77 -8.10 -0.81
CA TYR A 130 -6.12 -7.34 0.28
C TYR A 130 -7.00 -7.16 1.52
N GLU A 131 -8.23 -7.65 1.51
CA GLU A 131 -9.20 -7.48 2.60
C GLU A 131 -8.64 -7.90 3.97
N SER A 132 -7.86 -8.99 4.03
CA SER A 132 -7.27 -9.51 5.25
C SER A 132 -5.97 -8.79 5.71
N PHE A 133 -5.48 -7.81 4.96
CA PHE A 133 -4.19 -7.16 5.31
C PHE A 133 -4.27 -6.42 6.65
N ARG A 134 -5.42 -5.86 6.98
CA ARG A 134 -5.66 -5.26 8.30
C ARG A 134 -5.42 -6.25 9.45
N ASP A 135 -5.85 -7.50 9.29
CA ASP A 135 -5.64 -8.55 10.29
C ASP A 135 -4.16 -8.92 10.39
N VAL A 136 -3.42 -8.89 9.29
CA VAL A 136 -1.97 -9.10 9.29
C VAL A 136 -1.29 -8.00 10.13
N VAL A 137 -1.62 -6.74 9.91
CA VAL A 137 -1.08 -5.61 10.68
C VAL A 137 -1.45 -5.74 12.16
N PHE A 138 -2.71 -6.06 12.47
CA PHE A 138 -3.17 -6.29 13.84
C PHE A 138 -2.37 -7.40 14.53
N ASN A 139 -2.19 -8.54 13.88
CA ASN A 139 -1.47 -9.68 14.45
C ASN A 139 0.02 -9.37 14.67
N ASN A 140 0.64 -8.62 13.77
CA ASN A 140 2.03 -8.16 13.95
C ASN A 140 2.15 -7.24 15.17
N MET A 141 1.23 -6.27 15.33
CA MET A 141 1.19 -5.39 16.51
C MET A 141 0.93 -6.17 17.80
N PHE A 142 0.01 -7.15 17.76
CA PHE A 142 -0.30 -8.00 18.90
C PHE A 142 0.94 -8.78 19.37
N THR A 143 1.66 -9.39 18.43
CA THR A 143 2.89 -10.16 18.72
C THR A 143 4.00 -9.25 19.26
N ALA A 144 4.16 -8.05 18.71
CA ALA A 144 5.11 -7.06 19.17
C ALA A 144 4.80 -6.61 20.63
N PHE A 145 3.53 -6.34 20.93
CA PHE A 145 3.13 -6.02 22.32
C PHE A 145 3.36 -7.17 23.29
N GLN A 146 3.02 -8.39 22.90
CA GLN A 146 3.27 -9.56 23.74
C GLN A 146 4.76 -9.65 24.10
N GLY A 147 5.65 -9.59 23.12
CA GLY A 147 7.09 -9.64 23.34
C GLY A 147 7.61 -8.46 24.18
N TYR A 148 7.10 -7.25 23.95
CA TYR A 148 7.46 -6.07 24.73
C TYR A 148 7.10 -6.25 26.22
N TYR A 149 5.87 -6.64 26.54
CA TYR A 149 5.44 -6.81 27.95
C TYR A 149 6.18 -7.96 28.64
N GLU A 150 6.39 -9.09 27.93
CA GLU A 150 7.19 -10.21 28.46
C GLU A 150 8.60 -9.75 28.88
N LYS A 151 9.24 -8.95 28.00
CA LYS A 151 10.60 -8.44 28.25
C LYS A 151 10.65 -7.37 29.34
N GLN A 152 9.70 -6.43 29.36
CA GLN A 152 9.72 -5.30 30.29
C GLN A 152 9.14 -5.61 31.68
N LEU A 153 8.11 -6.43 31.74
CA LEU A 153 7.38 -6.74 32.98
C LEU A 153 7.71 -8.14 33.53
N GLY A 154 8.37 -8.99 32.74
CA GLY A 154 8.65 -10.37 33.10
C GLY A 154 7.42 -11.28 33.10
N TYR A 155 6.27 -10.82 32.58
CA TYR A 155 5.07 -11.61 32.40
C TYR A 155 4.30 -11.14 31.17
N VAL A 156 3.52 -12.04 30.58
CA VAL A 156 2.61 -11.73 29.48
C VAL A 156 1.25 -11.35 30.05
N PRO A 157 0.73 -10.15 29.76
CA PRO A 157 -0.64 -9.77 30.17
C PRO A 157 -1.68 -10.74 29.63
N ASP A 158 -2.87 -10.72 30.24
CA ASP A 158 -4.02 -11.45 29.74
C ASP A 158 -4.26 -11.18 28.25
N LYS A 159 -4.60 -12.22 27.52
CA LYS A 159 -4.78 -12.16 26.06
C LYS A 159 -5.85 -11.15 25.65
N GLU A 160 -6.92 -11.01 26.43
CA GLU A 160 -7.99 -10.06 26.16
C GLU A 160 -7.50 -8.62 26.35
N LEU A 161 -6.72 -8.35 27.42
CA LEU A 161 -6.10 -7.05 27.62
C LEU A 161 -5.15 -6.68 26.49
N LEU A 162 -4.30 -7.61 26.05
CA LEU A 162 -3.41 -7.40 24.89
C LEU A 162 -4.20 -7.09 23.63
N ARG A 163 -5.31 -7.77 23.39
CA ARG A 163 -6.20 -7.55 22.26
C ARG A 163 -6.80 -6.16 22.28
N ILE A 164 -7.27 -5.71 23.46
CA ILE A 164 -7.80 -4.35 23.64
C ILE A 164 -6.72 -3.30 23.37
N LEU A 165 -5.54 -3.43 23.96
CA LEU A 165 -4.44 -2.48 23.76
C LEU A 165 -4.01 -2.41 22.28
N THR A 166 -3.95 -3.54 21.60
CA THR A 166 -3.65 -3.60 20.16
C THR A 166 -4.73 -2.90 19.35
N SER A 167 -6.00 -3.13 19.68
CA SER A 167 -7.14 -2.48 19.01
C SER A 167 -7.11 -0.96 19.20
N MET A 168 -6.82 -0.48 20.41
CA MET A 168 -6.69 0.95 20.70
C MET A 168 -5.55 1.60 19.89
N ARG A 169 -4.41 0.91 19.80
CA ARG A 169 -3.27 1.40 19.00
C ARG A 169 -3.59 1.45 17.51
N LEU A 170 -4.17 0.37 16.96
CA LEU A 170 -4.55 0.35 15.55
C LEU A 170 -5.60 1.43 15.25
N HIS A 171 -6.58 1.62 16.15
CA HIS A 171 -7.58 2.68 15.97
C HIS A 171 -6.94 4.08 16.00
N GLY A 172 -6.06 4.36 16.97
CA GLY A 172 -5.33 5.61 17.02
C GLY A 172 -4.47 5.87 15.77
N LEU A 173 -3.87 4.81 15.20
CA LEU A 173 -3.13 4.88 13.94
C LEU A 173 -4.06 5.25 12.77
N LEU A 174 -5.24 4.65 12.69
CA LEU A 174 -6.22 4.96 11.65
C LEU A 174 -6.72 6.40 11.74
N GLU A 175 -6.94 6.92 12.95
CA GLU A 175 -7.29 8.34 13.16
C GLU A 175 -6.16 9.27 12.69
N LEU A 176 -4.90 8.91 12.96
CA LEU A 176 -3.75 9.66 12.47
C LEU A 176 -3.66 9.66 10.93
N ILE A 177 -3.93 8.52 10.30
CA ILE A 177 -3.93 8.37 8.84
C ILE A 177 -5.02 9.24 8.20
N LYS A 178 -6.21 9.34 8.81
CA LYS A 178 -7.36 10.12 8.31
C LYS A 178 -7.30 11.60 8.65
N GLY A 179 -6.57 11.96 9.69
CA GLY A 179 -6.44 13.35 10.14
C GLY A 179 -5.74 14.24 9.11
N ASP A 180 -6.21 15.48 8.96
CA ASP A 180 -5.63 16.52 8.10
C ASP A 180 -4.23 16.96 8.56
#